data_c05cc41013a8c29956ccca1e8c1007fc
#
_entry.id   c05cc41013a8c29956ccca1e8c1007fc
#
_cell.length_a   1.000
_cell.length_b   1.000
_cell.length_c   1.000
_cell.angle_alpha   90.00
_cell.angle_beta   90.00
_cell.angle_gamma   90.00
#
_symmetry.space_group_name_H-M   'P 1'
#
loop_
_entity.id
_entity.type
_entity.pdbx_description
1 polymer ?
#
loop_
_entity_poly.entity_id
_entity_poly.type
_entity_poly.pdbx_seq_one_letter_code
_entity_poly.pdbx_strand_id
1 'polypeptide(L)'
;AEILRSVQESMAAWRQRRSSHRTKRAESSICYNGIGCFQTSGPYGYIDILPSPPEEIATRFLLYSSRRSRGDTPLMDVPFTNLSAVFDWAGQAYNVSAPTKIIVHGFGSSCSYVWAYEMRSALMSVEDCNVICVDWEGGATLPNYVRAAANARLVGKQLAMLIQGLQKLGLSLQNIHMIGFSLGAHVAGFAGAELKNLSRITGLDPAGPLFESQDPRARLDSSDAHFVDVIHSNGENLILGGLGSSQPMGHVDFYPNGGRMQKGCSHLFVGAVTDIFLSVSEVEGRSLCNHRRAYKFFTDSVSPQCQFPAVRCDSFDKYAAGACFPCPDGELCSNMGYYADKVKGRGVQYLVTRDEEPFCAHQYLVRVDSTPSVLPVVSYGKIQLTLISNDDLNETFVLTMKDDEELKVGASLSKIIVPHPALQSFTALE
;
A
#
# COMPACT_ATOMS: atom_id res chain seq x y z
N ALA A 1 11.35 1.83 -15.36
CA ALA A 1 12.75 1.72 -14.84
C ALA A 1 13.35 3.05 -14.35
N GLU A 2 12.55 4.13 -14.14
CA GLU A 2 13.08 5.46 -13.82
C GLU A 2 12.52 6.07 -12.53
N ILE A 3 11.58 5.39 -11.86
CA ILE A 3 10.87 6.00 -10.71
C ILE A 3 11.80 6.16 -9.50
N LEU A 4 12.47 5.10 -9.06
CA LEU A 4 13.36 5.16 -7.89
C LEU A 4 14.49 6.18 -8.10
N ARG A 5 15.12 6.13 -9.27
CA ARG A 5 16.17 7.07 -9.64
C ARG A 5 15.68 8.52 -9.62
N SER A 6 14.51 8.78 -10.21
CA SER A 6 13.88 10.11 -10.20
C SER A 6 13.59 10.60 -8.79
N VAL A 7 13.11 9.72 -7.89
CA VAL A 7 12.90 10.06 -6.47
C VAL A 7 14.23 10.41 -5.81
N GLN A 8 15.26 9.58 -5.97
CA GLN A 8 16.57 9.78 -5.35
C GLN A 8 17.24 11.06 -5.83
N GLU A 9 17.25 11.32 -7.14
CA GLU A 9 17.85 12.52 -7.75
C GLU A 9 17.08 13.78 -7.34
N SER A 10 15.76 13.76 -7.38
CA SER A 10 14.91 14.88 -6.96
C SER A 10 15.10 15.20 -5.48
N MET A 11 15.19 14.20 -4.60
CA MET A 11 15.47 14.35 -3.19
C MET A 11 16.88 14.90 -2.91
N ALA A 12 17.88 14.45 -3.65
CA ALA A 12 19.25 14.94 -3.53
C ALA A 12 19.34 16.43 -3.92
N ALA A 13 18.74 16.81 -5.05
CA ALA A 13 18.69 18.20 -5.50
C ALA A 13 17.94 19.11 -4.51
N TRP A 14 16.85 18.62 -3.92
CA TRP A 14 16.10 19.35 -2.89
C TRP A 14 16.93 19.57 -1.62
N ARG A 15 17.62 18.53 -1.12
CA ARG A 15 18.51 18.64 0.06
C ARG A 15 19.64 19.62 -0.19
N GLN A 16 20.27 19.58 -1.36
CA GLN A 16 21.34 20.50 -1.75
C GLN A 16 20.87 21.97 -1.75
N ARG A 17 19.72 22.25 -2.35
CA ARG A 17 19.11 23.60 -2.32
C ARG A 17 18.85 24.09 -0.91
N ARG A 18 18.36 23.24 -0.02
CA ARG A 18 18.11 23.60 1.39
C ARG A 18 19.39 23.88 2.17
N SER A 19 20.47 23.13 1.92
CA SER A 19 21.74 23.35 2.60
C SER A 19 22.45 24.64 2.17
N SER A 20 22.30 25.05 0.91
CA SER A 20 22.90 26.28 0.37
C SER A 20 22.22 27.57 0.82
N HIS A 21 20.96 27.48 1.29
CA HIS A 21 20.16 28.64 1.70
C HIS A 21 19.88 28.62 3.21
N ARG A 22 20.90 28.78 4.03
CA ARG A 22 20.78 28.80 5.52
C ARG A 22 20.13 30.08 6.10
N THR A 23 19.83 31.08 5.30
CA THR A 23 19.09 32.29 5.74
C THR A 23 17.60 31.96 5.85
N LYS A 24 16.91 32.54 6.88
CA LYS A 24 15.44 32.40 7.02
C LYS A 24 14.78 32.71 5.68
N ARG A 25 14.22 31.69 5.04
CA ARG A 25 13.41 31.91 3.84
C ARG A 25 12.15 32.66 4.23
N ALA A 26 11.78 33.63 3.41
CA ALA A 26 10.47 34.26 3.50
C ALA A 26 9.39 33.19 3.25
N GLU A 27 8.36 33.16 4.10
CA GLU A 27 7.18 32.33 3.84
C GLU A 27 6.58 32.75 2.50
N SER A 28 6.35 31.80 1.63
CA SER A 28 5.70 32.02 0.35
C SER A 28 4.32 31.38 0.31
N SER A 29 3.41 32.04 -0.39
CA SER A 29 2.05 31.53 -0.57
C SER A 29 1.60 31.75 -2.01
N ILE A 30 0.72 30.88 -2.48
CA ILE A 30 0.03 30.98 -3.76
C ILE A 30 -1.45 30.68 -3.56
N CYS A 31 -2.30 31.43 -4.22
CA CYS A 31 -3.74 31.20 -4.19
C CYS A 31 -4.23 30.91 -5.60
N TYR A 32 -5.04 29.86 -5.73
CA TYR A 32 -5.70 29.49 -6.96
C TYR A 32 -7.20 29.76 -6.84
N ASN A 33 -7.74 30.47 -7.84
CA ASN A 33 -9.14 30.88 -7.82
C ASN A 33 -10.08 29.67 -7.68
N GLY A 34 -11.00 29.76 -6.74
CA GLY A 34 -11.99 28.69 -6.47
C GLY A 34 -11.43 27.49 -5.71
N ILE A 35 -10.11 27.35 -5.50
CA ILE A 35 -9.50 26.23 -4.78
C ILE A 35 -9.05 26.65 -3.38
N GLY A 36 -8.36 27.77 -3.27
CA GLY A 36 -7.80 28.27 -2.00
C GLY A 36 -6.32 28.57 -2.08
N CYS A 37 -5.72 28.82 -0.90
CA CYS A 37 -4.32 29.24 -0.78
C CYS A 37 -3.45 28.13 -0.20
N PHE A 38 -2.24 28.01 -0.71
CA PHE A 38 -1.20 27.09 -0.27
C PHE A 38 0.01 27.90 0.18
N GLN A 39 0.64 27.48 1.28
CA GLN A 39 1.77 28.18 1.85
C GLN A 39 2.89 27.21 2.24
N THR A 40 4.10 27.72 2.30
CA THR A 40 5.31 27.01 2.73
C THR A 40 5.63 27.28 4.20
N SER A 41 4.61 27.38 5.06
CA SER A 41 4.74 27.61 6.50
C SER A 41 4.01 26.54 7.31
N GLY A 42 4.18 26.57 8.63
CA GLY A 42 3.56 25.63 9.55
C GLY A 42 3.97 24.18 9.23
N PRO A 43 3.01 23.24 9.18
CA PRO A 43 3.30 21.81 8.94
C PRO A 43 3.94 21.54 7.58
N TYR A 44 3.85 22.46 6.64
CA TYR A 44 4.36 22.33 5.27
C TYR A 44 5.67 23.06 5.02
N GLY A 45 6.24 23.73 6.04
CA GLY A 45 7.47 24.51 5.93
C GLY A 45 8.70 23.69 5.54
N TYR A 46 8.64 22.38 5.73
CA TYR A 46 9.75 21.48 5.41
C TYR A 46 9.91 21.24 3.90
N ILE A 47 8.80 21.18 3.13
CA ILE A 47 8.86 20.88 1.70
C ILE A 47 9.34 22.07 0.88
N ASP A 48 9.00 23.29 1.31
CA ASP A 48 9.48 24.56 0.76
C ASP A 48 9.24 24.70 -0.77
N ILE A 49 8.19 24.08 -1.26
CA ILE A 49 7.72 24.16 -2.65
C ILE A 49 6.19 24.28 -2.61
N LEU A 50 5.67 25.20 -3.41
CA LEU A 50 4.24 25.38 -3.62
C LEU A 50 3.75 24.44 -4.73
N PRO A 51 2.47 24.02 -4.70
CA PRO A 51 1.87 23.26 -5.79
C PRO A 51 1.95 24.02 -7.13
N SER A 52 2.07 23.27 -8.21
CA SER A 52 1.92 23.79 -9.58
C SER A 52 0.51 24.32 -9.84
N PRO A 53 0.33 25.19 -10.85
CA PRO A 53 -1.00 25.61 -11.30
C PRO A 53 -1.91 24.41 -11.59
N PRO A 54 -3.23 24.52 -11.26
CA PRO A 54 -4.19 23.43 -11.50
C PRO A 54 -4.25 22.99 -12.97
N GLU A 55 -4.01 23.87 -13.90
CA GLU A 55 -4.00 23.63 -15.34
C GLU A 55 -2.83 22.75 -15.77
N GLU A 56 -1.68 22.87 -15.08
CA GLU A 56 -0.50 22.02 -15.31
C GLU A 56 -0.69 20.63 -14.72
N ILE A 57 -1.31 20.54 -13.53
CA ILE A 57 -1.62 19.26 -12.88
C ILE A 57 -2.68 18.50 -13.68
N ALA A 58 -3.63 19.23 -14.27
CA ALA A 58 -4.69 18.74 -15.15
C ALA A 58 -5.49 17.59 -14.53
N THR A 59 -5.87 17.71 -13.25
CA THR A 59 -6.64 16.69 -12.53
C THR A 59 -7.97 16.39 -13.22
N ARG A 60 -8.27 15.10 -13.39
CA ARG A 60 -9.51 14.57 -13.99
C ARG A 60 -10.12 13.52 -13.08
N PHE A 61 -11.42 13.39 -13.15
CA PHE A 61 -12.19 12.42 -12.39
C PHE A 61 -12.91 11.47 -13.36
N LEU A 62 -12.49 10.21 -13.35
CA LEU A 62 -13.00 9.18 -14.26
C LEU A 62 -14.01 8.32 -13.49
N LEU A 63 -15.29 8.39 -13.90
CA LEU A 63 -16.39 7.66 -13.27
C LEU A 63 -16.64 6.33 -13.96
N TYR A 64 -16.79 5.28 -13.16
CA TYR A 64 -17.21 3.94 -13.53
C TYR A 64 -18.34 3.47 -12.60
N SER A 65 -19.15 2.53 -13.06
CA SER A 65 -20.24 1.94 -12.27
C SER A 65 -20.37 0.46 -12.58
N SER A 66 -20.53 -0.36 -11.55
CA SER A 66 -20.70 -1.81 -11.71
C SER A 66 -21.87 -2.20 -12.62
N ARG A 67 -22.92 -1.38 -12.67
CA ARG A 67 -24.10 -1.64 -13.50
C ARG A 67 -23.96 -1.23 -14.96
N ARG A 68 -23.11 -0.25 -15.28
CA ARG A 68 -23.10 0.43 -16.59
C ARG A 68 -21.77 0.40 -17.30
N SER A 69 -20.65 0.32 -16.57
CA SER A 69 -19.31 0.28 -17.19
C SER A 69 -19.07 -1.05 -17.88
N ARG A 70 -18.51 -0.98 -19.09
CA ARG A 70 -18.04 -2.15 -19.83
C ARG A 70 -16.62 -1.84 -20.33
N GLY A 71 -15.67 -2.68 -19.92
CA GLY A 71 -14.26 -2.49 -20.27
C GLY A 71 -13.62 -1.27 -19.60
N ASP A 72 -12.68 -0.65 -20.30
CA ASP A 72 -11.82 0.41 -19.76
C ASP A 72 -12.39 1.84 -19.91
N THR A 73 -13.42 2.03 -20.70
CA THR A 73 -13.96 3.35 -20.98
C THR A 73 -14.73 3.89 -19.76
N PRO A 74 -14.37 5.06 -19.23
CA PRO A 74 -15.15 5.68 -18.18
C PRO A 74 -16.52 6.12 -18.72
N LEU A 75 -17.53 6.06 -17.85
CA LEU A 75 -18.87 6.59 -18.17
C LEU A 75 -18.85 8.11 -18.30
N MET A 76 -18.06 8.74 -17.47
CA MET A 76 -17.85 10.18 -17.44
C MET A 76 -16.39 10.48 -17.15
N ASP A 77 -15.87 11.51 -17.77
CA ASP A 77 -14.53 12.03 -17.63
C ASP A 77 -14.61 13.54 -17.43
N VAL A 78 -14.42 13.97 -16.19
CA VAL A 78 -14.61 15.36 -15.80
C VAL A 78 -13.28 15.98 -15.38
N PRO A 79 -12.74 16.92 -16.17
CA PRO A 79 -11.60 17.71 -15.73
C PRO A 79 -12.02 18.63 -14.57
N PHE A 80 -11.09 18.86 -13.63
CA PHE A 80 -11.35 19.74 -12.48
C PHE A 80 -11.81 21.15 -12.92
N THR A 81 -11.32 21.65 -14.04
CA THR A 81 -11.71 22.96 -14.61
C THR A 81 -13.19 23.05 -14.97
N ASN A 82 -13.87 21.92 -15.12
CA ASN A 82 -15.30 21.83 -15.37
C ASN A 82 -16.01 20.99 -14.30
N LEU A 83 -15.69 21.21 -13.02
CA LEU A 83 -16.24 20.43 -11.91
C LEU A 83 -17.78 20.52 -11.82
N SER A 84 -18.40 21.56 -12.37
CA SER A 84 -19.86 21.68 -12.43
C SER A 84 -20.52 20.55 -13.23
N ALA A 85 -19.83 19.93 -14.17
CA ALA A 85 -20.34 18.77 -14.92
C ALA A 85 -20.64 17.54 -14.02
N VAL A 86 -20.13 17.53 -12.78
CA VAL A 86 -20.48 16.51 -11.78
C VAL A 86 -21.99 16.50 -11.47
N PHE A 87 -22.67 17.64 -11.56
CA PHE A 87 -24.11 17.70 -11.34
C PHE A 87 -24.93 16.91 -12.38
N ASP A 88 -24.35 16.65 -13.54
CA ASP A 88 -24.95 15.82 -14.58
C ASP A 88 -24.82 14.31 -14.30
N TRP A 89 -23.95 13.92 -13.34
CA TRP A 89 -23.72 12.50 -13.01
C TRP A 89 -24.94 11.82 -12.41
N ALA A 90 -25.66 12.51 -11.51
CA ALA A 90 -26.77 11.93 -10.73
C ALA A 90 -27.95 11.43 -11.59
N GLY A 91 -28.13 12.01 -12.76
CA GLY A 91 -29.22 11.60 -13.69
C GLY A 91 -28.81 10.53 -14.69
N GLN A 92 -27.53 10.35 -14.92
CA GLN A 92 -27.03 9.58 -16.07
C GLN A 92 -26.24 8.33 -15.69
N ALA A 93 -25.32 8.42 -14.75
CA ALA A 93 -24.34 7.35 -14.52
C ALA A 93 -24.05 7.07 -13.04
N TYR A 94 -24.17 8.06 -12.17
CA TYR A 94 -23.81 7.97 -10.76
C TYR A 94 -24.99 7.60 -9.87
N ASN A 95 -24.85 6.55 -9.05
CA ASN A 95 -25.85 6.15 -8.08
C ASN A 95 -25.47 6.69 -6.70
N VAL A 96 -26.10 7.76 -6.24
CA VAL A 96 -25.84 8.42 -4.94
C VAL A 96 -26.06 7.52 -3.72
N SER A 97 -26.89 6.48 -3.87
CA SER A 97 -27.19 5.53 -2.80
C SER A 97 -26.21 4.37 -2.73
N ALA A 98 -25.42 4.14 -3.77
CA ALA A 98 -24.43 3.07 -3.81
C ALA A 98 -23.10 3.51 -3.16
N PRO A 99 -22.35 2.58 -2.57
CA PRO A 99 -21.00 2.86 -2.11
C PRO A 99 -20.13 3.46 -3.23
N THR A 100 -19.27 4.39 -2.86
CA THR A 100 -18.34 5.04 -3.79
C THR A 100 -16.91 4.72 -3.38
N LYS A 101 -16.18 4.05 -4.26
CA LYS A 101 -14.76 3.73 -4.13
C LYS A 101 -13.95 4.76 -4.93
N ILE A 102 -12.94 5.36 -4.33
CA ILE A 102 -12.12 6.38 -4.98
C ILE A 102 -10.68 5.88 -5.03
N ILE A 103 -10.16 5.66 -6.22
CA ILE A 103 -8.79 5.19 -6.46
C ILE A 103 -7.92 6.42 -6.80
N VAL A 104 -6.78 6.56 -6.10
CA VAL A 104 -5.83 7.65 -6.32
C VAL A 104 -4.45 7.09 -6.57
N HIS A 105 -3.90 7.33 -7.76
CA HIS A 105 -2.57 6.84 -8.13
C HIS A 105 -1.44 7.69 -7.55
N GLY A 106 -0.22 7.18 -7.62
CA GLY A 106 1.00 7.83 -7.15
C GLY A 106 1.87 8.41 -8.26
N PHE A 107 3.13 8.71 -7.89
CA PHE A 107 4.15 9.28 -8.77
C PHE A 107 4.48 8.35 -9.94
N GLY A 108 4.55 8.90 -11.16
CA GLY A 108 4.85 8.16 -12.38
C GLY A 108 3.78 7.14 -12.77
N SER A 109 2.52 7.37 -12.37
CA SER A 109 1.38 6.50 -12.66
C SER A 109 0.20 7.29 -13.23
N SER A 110 -0.85 6.59 -13.65
CA SER A 110 -2.11 7.17 -14.11
C SER A 110 -3.27 6.18 -13.95
N CYS A 111 -4.50 6.63 -14.15
CA CYS A 111 -5.70 5.79 -14.13
C CYS A 111 -5.79 4.81 -15.31
N SER A 112 -4.97 4.99 -16.35
CA SER A 112 -4.91 4.11 -17.52
C SER A 112 -4.06 2.85 -17.31
N TYR A 113 -3.34 2.75 -16.19
CA TYR A 113 -2.48 1.60 -15.92
C TYR A 113 -3.29 0.37 -15.52
N VAL A 114 -2.78 -0.80 -15.88
CA VAL A 114 -3.44 -2.11 -15.68
C VAL A 114 -3.86 -2.33 -14.21
N TRP A 115 -3.04 -1.94 -13.25
CA TRP A 115 -3.36 -2.12 -11.83
C TRP A 115 -4.63 -1.37 -11.39
N ALA A 116 -4.89 -0.19 -11.96
CA ALA A 116 -6.09 0.59 -11.65
C ALA A 116 -7.34 -0.07 -12.26
N TYR A 117 -7.21 -0.64 -13.46
CA TYR A 117 -8.25 -1.46 -14.08
C TYR A 117 -8.56 -2.71 -13.28
N GLU A 118 -7.53 -3.47 -12.87
CA GLU A 118 -7.68 -4.70 -12.09
C GLU A 118 -8.37 -4.43 -10.75
N MET A 119 -7.92 -3.40 -10.02
CA MET A 119 -8.52 -3.01 -8.75
C MET A 119 -9.98 -2.58 -8.91
N ARG A 120 -10.27 -1.73 -9.90
CA ARG A 120 -11.63 -1.29 -10.21
C ARG A 120 -12.53 -2.47 -10.56
N SER A 121 -12.04 -3.37 -11.40
CA SER A 121 -12.78 -4.57 -11.82
C SER A 121 -13.07 -5.50 -10.64
N ALA A 122 -12.08 -5.72 -9.76
CA ALA A 122 -12.26 -6.50 -8.55
C ALA A 122 -13.34 -5.90 -7.63
N LEU A 123 -13.26 -4.58 -7.36
CA LEU A 123 -14.24 -3.89 -6.51
C LEU A 123 -15.67 -4.00 -7.08
N MET A 124 -15.84 -3.79 -8.38
CA MET A 124 -17.14 -3.85 -9.05
C MET A 124 -17.68 -5.29 -9.19
N SER A 125 -16.82 -6.31 -9.05
CA SER A 125 -17.25 -7.71 -9.14
C SER A 125 -17.94 -8.21 -7.87
N VAL A 126 -17.63 -7.61 -6.71
CA VAL A 126 -18.13 -8.06 -5.40
C VAL A 126 -19.20 -7.15 -4.80
N GLU A 127 -19.33 -5.92 -5.29
CA GLU A 127 -20.27 -4.94 -4.75
C GLU A 127 -20.83 -4.05 -5.86
N ASP A 128 -22.13 -3.74 -5.78
CA ASP A 128 -22.74 -2.72 -6.64
C ASP A 128 -22.30 -1.34 -6.16
N CYS A 129 -21.33 -0.75 -6.85
CA CYS A 129 -20.69 0.48 -6.43
C CYS A 129 -20.37 1.43 -7.59
N ASN A 130 -20.17 2.70 -7.25
CA ASN A 130 -19.48 3.64 -8.11
C ASN A 130 -17.97 3.55 -7.86
N VAL A 131 -17.17 3.68 -8.90
CA VAL A 131 -15.72 3.82 -8.78
C VAL A 131 -15.30 5.11 -9.45
N ILE A 132 -14.55 5.95 -8.76
CA ILE A 132 -13.95 7.18 -9.30
C ILE A 132 -12.44 7.00 -9.27
N CYS A 133 -11.78 7.09 -10.43
CA CYS A 133 -10.33 7.19 -10.47
C CYS A 133 -9.90 8.64 -10.60
N VAL A 134 -9.04 9.10 -9.70
CA VAL A 134 -8.47 10.45 -9.69
C VAL A 134 -7.20 10.43 -10.52
N ASP A 135 -7.28 10.95 -11.73
CA ASP A 135 -6.13 11.05 -12.63
C ASP A 135 -5.48 12.43 -12.50
N TRP A 136 -4.26 12.43 -12.02
CA TRP A 136 -3.43 13.62 -11.86
C TRP A 136 -2.03 13.43 -12.44
N GLU A 137 -1.94 12.65 -13.52
CA GLU A 137 -0.70 12.28 -14.21
C GLU A 137 0.17 13.51 -14.49
N GLY A 138 -0.39 14.62 -14.96
CA GLY A 138 0.33 15.86 -15.23
C GLY A 138 1.06 16.41 -14.00
N GLY A 139 0.47 16.25 -12.79
CA GLY A 139 1.06 16.67 -11.52
C GLY A 139 2.00 15.63 -10.88
N ALA A 140 1.98 14.39 -11.38
CA ALA A 140 2.72 13.24 -10.83
C ALA A 140 3.79 12.69 -11.77
N THR A 141 4.15 13.45 -12.82
CA THR A 141 5.06 12.98 -13.88
C THR A 141 6.53 13.01 -13.47
N LEU A 142 7.30 12.09 -14.04
CA LEU A 142 8.76 12.04 -13.90
C LEU A 142 9.43 13.29 -14.52
N PRO A 143 10.61 13.69 -14.05
CA PRO A 143 11.40 13.14 -12.93
C PRO A 143 11.18 13.84 -11.59
N ASN A 144 10.25 14.77 -11.47
CA ASN A 144 10.23 15.76 -10.40
C ASN A 144 9.38 15.33 -9.20
N TYR A 145 9.89 14.37 -8.41
CA TYR A 145 9.18 13.83 -7.25
C TYR A 145 8.81 14.89 -6.21
N VAL A 146 9.72 15.81 -5.88
CA VAL A 146 9.45 16.84 -4.85
C VAL A 146 8.30 17.77 -5.28
N ARG A 147 8.20 18.06 -6.58
CA ARG A 147 7.06 18.80 -7.14
C ARG A 147 5.76 17.99 -7.06
N ALA A 148 5.80 16.73 -7.40
CA ALA A 148 4.64 15.84 -7.28
C ALA A 148 4.16 15.73 -5.82
N ALA A 149 5.08 15.66 -4.86
CA ALA A 149 4.75 15.68 -3.43
C ALA A 149 4.07 16.98 -3.01
N ALA A 150 4.52 18.15 -3.51
CA ALA A 150 3.85 19.42 -3.27
C ALA A 150 2.46 19.48 -3.91
N ASN A 151 2.31 18.93 -5.13
CA ASN A 151 1.05 18.90 -5.86
C ASN A 151 -0.02 18.03 -5.17
N ALA A 152 0.39 17.00 -4.41
CA ALA A 152 -0.54 16.12 -3.69
C ALA A 152 -1.53 16.88 -2.79
N ARG A 153 -1.11 18.01 -2.18
CA ARG A 153 -1.98 18.85 -1.36
C ARG A 153 -3.10 19.50 -2.18
N LEU A 154 -2.77 20.00 -3.36
CA LEU A 154 -3.74 20.65 -4.25
C LEU A 154 -4.72 19.60 -4.80
N VAL A 155 -4.23 18.45 -5.23
CA VAL A 155 -5.09 17.35 -5.72
C VAL A 155 -6.03 16.87 -4.62
N GLY A 156 -5.56 16.74 -3.38
CA GLY A 156 -6.40 16.40 -2.22
C GLY A 156 -7.52 17.43 -2.01
N LYS A 157 -7.23 18.72 -2.14
CA LYS A 157 -8.24 19.77 -2.07
C LYS A 157 -9.27 19.67 -3.21
N GLN A 158 -8.80 19.42 -4.44
CA GLN A 158 -9.66 19.22 -5.60
C GLN A 158 -10.59 18.01 -5.44
N LEU A 159 -10.05 16.90 -4.89
CA LEU A 159 -10.84 15.71 -4.58
C LEU A 159 -11.90 16.01 -3.51
N ALA A 160 -11.55 16.74 -2.46
CA ALA A 160 -12.52 17.17 -1.46
C ALA A 160 -13.66 18.01 -2.07
N MET A 161 -13.33 18.92 -2.99
CA MET A 161 -14.32 19.73 -3.70
C MET A 161 -15.25 18.89 -4.59
N LEU A 162 -14.73 17.87 -5.28
CA LEU A 162 -15.55 16.90 -6.01
C LEU A 162 -16.58 16.25 -5.08
N ILE A 163 -16.12 15.74 -3.94
CA ILE A 163 -16.97 15.03 -2.98
C ILE A 163 -18.02 15.98 -2.38
N GLN A 164 -17.65 17.20 -2.05
CA GLN A 164 -18.60 18.24 -1.60
C GLN A 164 -19.66 18.55 -2.68
N GLY A 165 -19.27 18.50 -3.96
CA GLY A 165 -20.22 18.57 -5.07
C GLY A 165 -21.20 17.39 -5.08
N LEU A 166 -20.69 16.17 -4.94
CA LEU A 166 -21.50 14.94 -4.87
C LEU A 166 -22.39 14.88 -3.62
N GLN A 167 -21.96 15.44 -2.49
CA GLN A 167 -22.81 15.58 -1.29
C GLN A 167 -24.06 16.43 -1.57
N LYS A 168 -23.95 17.48 -2.39
CA LYS A 168 -25.12 18.29 -2.80
C LYS A 168 -26.10 17.47 -3.64
N LEU A 169 -25.66 16.39 -4.25
CA LEU A 169 -26.48 15.42 -4.98
C LEU A 169 -27.05 14.31 -4.10
N GLY A 170 -26.70 14.29 -2.79
CA GLY A 170 -27.17 13.32 -1.81
C GLY A 170 -26.17 12.24 -1.41
N LEU A 171 -24.91 12.30 -1.88
CA LEU A 171 -23.88 11.36 -1.43
C LEU A 171 -23.60 11.53 0.07
N SER A 172 -23.61 10.43 0.81
CA SER A 172 -23.16 10.38 2.20
C SER A 172 -21.68 10.10 2.29
N LEU A 173 -20.94 10.83 3.14
CA LEU A 173 -19.53 10.56 3.44
C LEU A 173 -19.33 9.17 4.06
N GLN A 174 -20.36 8.59 4.67
CA GLN A 174 -20.33 7.24 5.22
C GLN A 174 -20.29 6.15 4.15
N ASN A 175 -20.62 6.48 2.91
CA ASN A 175 -20.57 5.56 1.77
C ASN A 175 -19.28 5.67 0.94
N ILE A 176 -18.27 6.42 1.42
CA ILE A 176 -17.03 6.65 0.68
C ILE A 176 -15.89 5.84 1.27
N HIS A 177 -15.17 5.15 0.40
CA HIS A 177 -13.89 4.53 0.68
C HIS A 177 -12.84 5.02 -0.32
N MET A 178 -11.86 5.79 0.15
CA MET A 178 -10.70 6.22 -0.65
C MET A 178 -9.57 5.20 -0.56
N ILE A 179 -8.95 4.89 -1.68
CA ILE A 179 -7.86 3.91 -1.81
C ILE A 179 -6.72 4.61 -2.55
N GLY A 180 -5.71 5.01 -1.81
CA GLY A 180 -4.58 5.77 -2.34
C GLY A 180 -3.29 4.96 -2.37
N PHE A 181 -2.59 4.94 -3.50
CA PHE A 181 -1.30 4.28 -3.65
C PHE A 181 -0.15 5.29 -3.65
N SER A 182 0.90 5.03 -2.86
CA SER A 182 2.12 5.86 -2.81
C SER A 182 1.79 7.32 -2.45
N LEU A 183 2.11 8.31 -3.31
CA LEU A 183 1.67 9.70 -3.13
C LEU A 183 0.14 9.83 -3.09
N GLY A 184 -0.59 8.97 -3.78
CA GLY A 184 -2.05 8.95 -3.75
C GLY A 184 -2.64 8.68 -2.37
N ALA A 185 -1.91 7.99 -1.49
CA ALA A 185 -2.32 7.80 -0.09
C ALA A 185 -2.34 9.14 0.67
N HIS A 186 -1.34 10.00 0.43
CA HIS A 186 -1.31 11.33 1.03
C HIS A 186 -2.35 12.27 0.41
N VAL A 187 -2.61 12.16 -0.90
CA VAL A 187 -3.73 12.87 -1.55
C VAL A 187 -5.05 12.52 -0.86
N ALA A 188 -5.31 11.23 -0.61
CA ALA A 188 -6.51 10.79 0.11
C ALA A 188 -6.56 11.33 1.55
N GLY A 189 -5.43 11.37 2.26
CA GLY A 189 -5.29 11.97 3.58
C GLY A 189 -5.64 13.45 3.56
N PHE A 190 -5.07 14.24 2.65
CA PHE A 190 -5.40 15.67 2.52
C PHE A 190 -6.88 15.90 2.21
N ALA A 191 -7.48 15.07 1.35
CA ALA A 191 -8.91 15.17 1.06
C ALA A 191 -9.76 14.81 2.29
N GLY A 192 -9.40 13.76 3.04
CA GLY A 192 -10.08 13.33 4.25
C GLY A 192 -10.05 14.40 5.35
N ALA A 193 -8.89 15.03 5.58
CA ALA A 193 -8.73 16.12 6.54
C ALA A 193 -9.65 17.33 6.23
N GLU A 194 -9.87 17.63 4.94
CA GLU A 194 -10.79 18.69 4.50
C GLU A 194 -12.27 18.31 4.69
N LEU A 195 -12.62 17.06 4.47
CA LEU A 195 -14.02 16.61 4.44
C LEU A 195 -14.61 16.43 5.83
N LYS A 196 -13.83 16.07 6.81
CA LYS A 196 -14.24 15.67 8.17
C LYS A 196 -15.36 14.62 8.15
N ASN A 197 -15.24 13.58 8.94
CA ASN A 197 -16.21 12.48 9.02
C ASN A 197 -16.30 11.60 7.76
N LEU A 198 -15.24 11.53 6.94
CA LEU A 198 -15.11 10.52 5.89
C LEU A 198 -15.13 9.11 6.49
N SER A 199 -15.79 8.16 5.85
CA SER A 199 -15.90 6.79 6.38
C SER A 199 -14.55 6.08 6.44
N ARG A 200 -13.84 5.94 5.30
CA ARG A 200 -12.62 5.10 5.24
C ARG A 200 -11.59 5.62 4.24
N ILE A 201 -10.33 5.49 4.64
CA ILE A 201 -9.16 5.62 3.77
C ILE A 201 -8.30 4.36 3.91
N THR A 202 -7.90 3.77 2.77
CA THR A 202 -6.86 2.74 2.70
C THR A 202 -5.62 3.33 2.04
N GLY A 203 -4.50 3.37 2.77
CA GLY A 203 -3.18 3.74 2.26
C GLY A 203 -2.41 2.52 1.77
N LEU A 204 -2.07 2.47 0.49
CA LEU A 204 -1.30 1.39 -0.13
C LEU A 204 0.15 1.82 -0.29
N ASP A 205 1.00 1.34 0.58
CA ASP A 205 2.42 1.71 0.70
C ASP A 205 2.64 3.22 0.58
N PRO A 206 2.10 4.02 1.52
CA PRO A 206 2.18 5.48 1.46
C PRO A 206 3.62 5.94 1.25
N ALA A 207 3.84 6.93 0.39
CA ALA A 207 5.17 7.42 0.06
C ALA A 207 5.96 7.83 1.31
N GLY A 208 7.17 7.30 1.47
CA GLY A 208 8.08 7.63 2.59
C GLY A 208 8.81 8.95 2.40
N PRO A 209 9.52 9.15 1.27
CA PRO A 209 10.28 10.37 1.05
C PRO A 209 9.41 11.63 1.16
N LEU A 210 9.81 12.60 1.96
CA LEU A 210 9.12 13.86 2.32
C LEU A 210 7.90 13.71 3.25
N PHE A 211 7.46 12.53 3.62
CA PHE A 211 6.26 12.35 4.44
C PHE A 211 6.54 11.63 5.77
N GLU A 212 7.47 10.67 5.76
CA GLU A 212 7.82 9.94 6.97
C GLU A 212 8.35 10.87 8.06
N SER A 213 7.87 10.70 9.28
CA SER A 213 8.20 11.54 10.46
C SER A 213 7.77 13.01 10.35
N GLN A 214 6.90 13.35 9.39
CA GLN A 214 6.34 14.69 9.30
C GLN A 214 5.10 14.85 10.20
N ASP A 215 4.71 16.12 10.40
CA ASP A 215 3.48 16.49 11.11
C ASP A 215 2.29 15.68 10.52
N PRO A 216 1.40 15.12 11.35
CA PRO A 216 0.21 14.41 10.88
C PRO A 216 -0.60 15.17 9.84
N ARG A 217 -0.69 16.50 9.96
CA ARG A 217 -1.39 17.36 9.00
C ARG A 217 -0.74 17.43 7.62
N ALA A 218 0.51 16.98 7.50
CA ALA A 218 1.29 17.04 6.26
C ALA A 218 1.41 15.67 5.56
N ARG A 219 0.69 14.65 6.02
CA ARG A 219 0.70 13.29 5.49
C ARG A 219 -0.62 12.58 5.80
N LEU A 220 -0.79 11.37 5.28
CA LEU A 220 -1.88 10.50 5.74
C LEU A 220 -1.77 10.24 7.24
N ASP A 221 -2.88 10.33 7.94
CA ASP A 221 -2.99 10.11 9.38
C ASP A 221 -4.31 9.46 9.76
N SER A 222 -4.35 8.80 10.92
CA SER A 222 -5.57 8.15 11.42
C SER A 222 -6.74 9.13 11.65
N SER A 223 -6.45 10.43 11.84
CA SER A 223 -7.49 11.46 12.01
C SER A 223 -8.21 11.87 10.71
N ASP A 224 -7.75 11.41 9.53
CA ASP A 224 -8.30 11.81 8.23
C ASP A 224 -9.62 11.11 7.86
N ALA A 225 -9.98 10.03 8.55
CA ALA A 225 -11.24 9.32 8.37
C ALA A 225 -11.67 8.59 9.66
N HIS A 226 -12.91 8.11 9.71
CA HIS A 226 -13.38 7.26 10.81
C HIS A 226 -12.57 5.95 10.90
N PHE A 227 -12.15 5.42 9.78
CA PHE A 227 -11.28 4.27 9.71
C PHE A 227 -10.19 4.49 8.66
N VAL A 228 -8.94 4.39 9.09
CA VAL A 228 -7.75 4.44 8.22
C VAL A 228 -6.98 3.15 8.39
N ASP A 229 -6.79 2.42 7.30
CA ASP A 229 -5.97 1.21 7.25
C ASP A 229 -4.84 1.37 6.23
N VAL A 230 -3.68 0.82 6.55
CA VAL A 230 -2.48 1.00 5.74
C VAL A 230 -1.79 -0.34 5.49
N ILE A 231 -1.34 -0.56 4.26
CA ILE A 231 -0.50 -1.70 3.88
C ILE A 231 0.89 -1.18 3.59
N HIS A 232 1.88 -1.59 4.38
CA HIS A 232 3.29 -1.25 4.21
C HIS A 232 4.01 -2.40 3.50
N SER A 233 4.52 -2.18 2.29
CA SER A 233 5.18 -3.23 1.51
C SER A 233 6.63 -2.93 1.10
N ASN A 234 7.05 -1.66 1.14
CA ASN A 234 8.40 -1.23 0.76
C ASN A 234 8.96 -0.15 1.71
N GLY A 235 8.78 -0.34 3.02
CA GLY A 235 9.21 0.57 4.07
C GLY A 235 10.71 0.51 4.40
N GLU A 236 11.58 0.32 3.42
CA GLU A 236 13.03 0.33 3.58
C GLU A 236 13.59 1.76 3.41
N ASN A 237 14.86 1.97 3.77
CA ASN A 237 15.50 3.25 3.53
C ASN A 237 15.57 3.55 2.01
N LEU A 238 15.38 4.81 1.62
CA LEU A 238 15.41 5.25 0.22
C LEU A 238 16.73 4.88 -0.50
N ILE A 239 17.87 4.89 0.21
CA ILE A 239 19.17 4.50 -0.34
C ILE A 239 19.17 3.01 -0.71
N LEU A 240 18.45 2.19 0.05
CA LEU A 240 18.30 0.75 -0.19
C LEU A 240 17.10 0.41 -1.08
N GLY A 241 16.44 1.42 -1.64
CA GLY A 241 15.33 1.26 -2.56
C GLY A 241 13.95 1.34 -1.92
N GLY A 242 13.82 1.81 -0.67
CA GLY A 242 12.52 2.03 -0.02
C GLY A 242 11.80 3.24 -0.59
N LEU A 243 10.60 3.05 -1.11
CA LEU A 243 9.71 4.10 -1.62
C LEU A 243 8.55 4.38 -0.66
N GLY A 244 8.15 3.37 0.10
CA GLY A 244 7.10 3.47 1.11
C GLY A 244 7.61 3.95 2.47
N SER A 245 6.69 4.34 3.33
CA SER A 245 6.95 4.65 4.73
C SER A 245 6.87 3.38 5.59
N SER A 246 7.75 3.28 6.57
CA SER A 246 7.67 2.26 7.63
C SER A 246 6.86 2.72 8.84
N GLN A 247 6.50 4.00 8.90
CA GLN A 247 5.80 4.63 10.01
C GLN A 247 4.33 4.21 10.05
N PRO A 248 3.78 3.77 11.20
CA PRO A 248 2.35 3.61 11.37
C PRO A 248 1.60 4.93 11.13
N MET A 249 0.54 4.90 10.36
CA MET A 249 -0.27 6.08 9.97
C MET A 249 -1.78 5.85 10.17
N GLY A 250 -2.20 4.58 10.31
CA GLY A 250 -3.59 4.19 10.37
C GLY A 250 -4.11 3.90 11.78
N HIS A 251 -5.36 3.55 11.87
CA HIS A 251 -5.94 2.85 13.01
C HIS A 251 -5.43 1.40 13.06
N VAL A 252 -5.15 0.83 11.88
CA VAL A 252 -4.48 -0.44 11.69
C VAL A 252 -3.44 -0.33 10.57
N ASP A 253 -2.25 -0.83 10.84
CA ASP A 253 -1.11 -0.82 9.91
C ASP A 253 -0.63 -2.26 9.71
N PHE A 254 -0.72 -2.74 8.48
CA PHE A 254 -0.33 -4.09 8.09
C PHE A 254 1.08 -4.11 7.52
N TYR A 255 1.88 -5.06 7.98
CA TYR A 255 3.26 -5.28 7.55
C TYR A 255 3.43 -6.69 6.97
N PRO A 256 2.91 -6.95 5.76
CA PRO A 256 3.10 -8.25 5.11
C PRO A 256 4.59 -8.52 4.90
N ASN A 257 5.02 -9.73 5.29
CA ASN A 257 6.42 -10.17 5.20
C ASN A 257 7.42 -9.21 5.89
N GLY A 258 6.97 -8.51 6.93
CA GLY A 258 7.76 -7.50 7.66
C GLY A 258 7.71 -6.08 7.08
N GLY A 259 6.97 -5.84 6.00
CA GLY A 259 6.69 -4.50 5.45
C GLY A 259 7.82 -3.85 4.67
N ARG A 260 8.93 -4.54 4.41
CA ARG A 260 10.13 -3.98 3.73
C ARG A 260 10.39 -4.62 2.37
N MET A 261 10.60 -5.92 2.38
CA MET A 261 10.83 -6.74 1.18
C MET A 261 9.74 -7.79 1.07
N GLN A 262 9.26 -8.02 -0.15
CA GLN A 262 8.16 -8.94 -0.40
C GLN A 262 8.66 -10.19 -1.09
N LYS A 263 8.04 -11.33 -0.76
CA LYS A 263 8.33 -12.60 -1.42
C LYS A 263 8.07 -12.49 -2.92
N GLY A 264 8.88 -13.17 -3.73
CA GLY A 264 8.81 -13.14 -5.20
C GLY A 264 9.32 -11.84 -5.86
N CYS A 265 9.78 -10.84 -5.08
CA CYS A 265 10.39 -9.61 -5.61
C CYS A 265 11.92 -9.63 -5.65
N SER A 266 12.56 -10.64 -5.07
CA SER A 266 13.99 -10.86 -5.21
C SER A 266 14.24 -11.67 -6.48
N HIS A 267 15.05 -11.18 -7.40
CA HIS A 267 15.53 -12.04 -8.47
C HIS A 267 16.33 -13.19 -7.87
N LEU A 268 15.93 -14.42 -8.19
CA LEU A 268 16.63 -15.65 -7.88
C LEU A 268 17.98 -15.69 -8.59
N PHE A 269 18.98 -15.02 -8.03
CA PHE A 269 20.35 -15.44 -8.19
C PHE A 269 20.87 -15.87 -6.81
N VAL A 270 20.71 -17.15 -6.59
CA VAL A 270 21.23 -17.89 -5.47
C VAL A 270 22.76 -17.84 -5.53
N GLY A 271 23.32 -17.11 -4.60
CA GLY A 271 24.77 -17.07 -4.42
C GLY A 271 25.13 -16.00 -3.38
N ALA A 272 25.33 -16.42 -2.17
CA ALA A 272 25.49 -15.62 -0.96
C ALA A 272 26.69 -14.62 -0.94
N VAL A 273 27.16 -14.13 -2.07
CA VAL A 273 28.32 -13.20 -2.14
C VAL A 273 28.03 -11.94 -2.99
N THR A 274 26.84 -11.77 -3.56
CA THR A 274 26.59 -10.75 -4.60
C THR A 274 25.72 -9.57 -4.18
N ASP A 275 25.28 -9.46 -2.95
CA ASP A 275 24.50 -8.30 -2.47
C ASP A 275 25.28 -6.96 -2.51
N ILE A 276 26.58 -7.01 -2.75
CA ILE A 276 27.44 -5.81 -2.84
C ILE A 276 27.52 -5.24 -4.27
N PHE A 277 27.09 -6.00 -5.28
CA PHE A 277 27.22 -5.61 -6.70
C PHE A 277 25.93 -5.64 -7.51
N LEU A 278 24.76 -5.43 -6.86
CA LEU A 278 23.51 -5.26 -7.62
C LEU A 278 23.61 -4.03 -8.53
N SER A 279 23.29 -4.19 -9.79
CA SER A 279 23.20 -3.05 -10.71
C SER A 279 22.06 -2.11 -10.27
N VAL A 280 22.18 -0.81 -10.61
CA VAL A 280 21.13 0.19 -10.29
C VAL A 280 19.77 -0.25 -10.83
N SER A 281 19.72 -0.90 -12.00
CA SER A 281 18.48 -1.41 -12.60
C SER A 281 17.86 -2.57 -11.82
N GLU A 282 18.64 -3.41 -11.18
CA GLU A 282 18.15 -4.52 -10.35
C GLU A 282 17.57 -4.01 -9.02
N VAL A 283 18.25 -3.05 -8.38
CA VAL A 283 17.73 -2.40 -7.17
C VAL A 283 16.42 -1.69 -7.45
N GLU A 284 16.30 -1.01 -8.59
CA GLU A 284 15.07 -0.33 -8.99
C GLU A 284 13.94 -1.30 -9.31
N GLY A 285 14.21 -2.38 -10.05
CA GLY A 285 13.22 -3.41 -10.36
C GLY A 285 12.68 -4.07 -9.09
N ARG A 286 13.55 -4.40 -8.14
CA ARG A 286 13.18 -4.95 -6.83
C ARG A 286 12.38 -3.94 -6.00
N SER A 287 12.79 -2.69 -5.95
CA SER A 287 12.12 -1.62 -5.24
C SER A 287 10.68 -1.44 -5.73
N LEU A 288 10.49 -1.31 -7.05
CA LEU A 288 9.16 -1.16 -7.65
C LEU A 288 8.29 -2.40 -7.45
N CYS A 289 8.85 -3.61 -7.52
CA CYS A 289 8.13 -4.84 -7.22
C CYS A 289 7.58 -4.80 -5.79
N ASN A 290 8.42 -4.51 -4.79
CA ASN A 290 8.01 -4.41 -3.39
C ASN A 290 6.93 -3.35 -3.19
N HIS A 291 7.14 -2.15 -3.74
CA HIS A 291 6.20 -1.03 -3.63
C HIS A 291 4.83 -1.36 -4.22
N ARG A 292 4.81 -2.01 -5.39
CA ARG A 292 3.60 -2.41 -6.10
C ARG A 292 2.85 -3.58 -5.44
N ARG A 293 3.49 -4.35 -4.55
CA ARG A 293 2.80 -5.43 -3.82
C ARG A 293 1.62 -4.91 -3.00
N ALA A 294 1.66 -3.69 -2.49
CA ALA A 294 0.56 -3.14 -1.70
C ALA A 294 -0.76 -3.13 -2.47
N TYR A 295 -0.79 -2.62 -3.69
CA TYR A 295 -2.03 -2.62 -4.48
C TYR A 295 -2.40 -4.02 -4.98
N LYS A 296 -1.43 -4.90 -5.24
CA LYS A 296 -1.71 -6.29 -5.60
C LYS A 296 -2.35 -7.04 -4.45
N PHE A 297 -1.83 -6.92 -3.24
CA PHE A 297 -2.43 -7.51 -2.04
C PHE A 297 -3.84 -6.98 -1.79
N PHE A 298 -4.03 -5.66 -1.93
CA PHE A 298 -5.36 -5.08 -1.77
C PHE A 298 -6.34 -5.63 -2.81
N THR A 299 -5.96 -5.68 -4.08
CA THR A 299 -6.80 -6.21 -5.17
C THR A 299 -7.14 -7.68 -4.94
N ASP A 300 -6.15 -8.51 -4.55
CA ASP A 300 -6.36 -9.92 -4.21
C ASP A 300 -7.29 -10.09 -2.99
N SER A 301 -7.22 -9.18 -2.00
CA SER A 301 -8.05 -9.20 -0.79
C SER A 301 -9.54 -8.94 -1.05
N VAL A 302 -9.91 -8.42 -2.21
CA VAL A 302 -11.31 -8.19 -2.58
C VAL A 302 -12.03 -9.51 -2.80
N SER A 303 -11.30 -10.58 -3.15
CA SER A 303 -11.87 -11.94 -3.24
C SER A 303 -12.41 -12.40 -1.88
N PRO A 304 -13.67 -12.87 -1.82
CA PRO A 304 -14.24 -13.35 -0.56
C PRO A 304 -13.64 -14.68 -0.06
N GLN A 305 -12.85 -15.37 -0.87
CA GLN A 305 -12.30 -16.70 -0.57
C GLN A 305 -11.14 -16.64 0.43
N CYS A 306 -10.38 -15.56 0.45
CA CYS A 306 -9.27 -15.36 1.37
C CYS A 306 -9.18 -13.90 1.80
N GLN A 307 -9.05 -13.64 3.11
CA GLN A 307 -9.11 -12.31 3.71
C GLN A 307 -7.79 -11.86 4.34
N PHE A 308 -6.65 -12.42 3.97
CA PHE A 308 -5.32 -12.07 4.49
C PHE A 308 -5.30 -11.92 6.02
N PRO A 309 -5.51 -12.99 6.80
CA PRO A 309 -5.53 -12.90 8.25
C PRO A 309 -4.19 -12.39 8.78
N ALA A 310 -4.25 -11.39 9.65
CA ALA A 310 -3.11 -10.73 10.24
C ALA A 310 -3.24 -10.71 11.77
N VAL A 311 -2.10 -10.68 12.46
CA VAL A 311 -2.04 -10.83 13.92
C VAL A 311 -1.18 -9.72 14.53
N ARG A 312 -1.64 -9.16 15.62
CA ARG A 312 -0.85 -8.23 16.42
C ARG A 312 0.30 -8.96 17.10
N CYS A 313 1.51 -8.46 16.93
CA CYS A 313 2.73 -8.98 17.57
C CYS A 313 3.71 -7.84 17.85
N ASP A 314 4.66 -8.06 18.75
CA ASP A 314 5.67 -7.06 19.11
C ASP A 314 6.67 -6.78 17.97
N SER A 315 6.94 -7.81 17.14
CA SER A 315 7.81 -7.69 15.97
C SER A 315 7.47 -8.76 14.94
N PHE A 316 7.90 -8.53 13.70
CA PHE A 316 7.76 -9.52 12.63
C PHE A 316 8.55 -10.81 12.93
N ASP A 317 9.74 -10.71 13.51
CA ASP A 317 10.56 -11.88 13.85
C ASP A 317 9.86 -12.78 14.88
N LYS A 318 9.25 -12.20 15.92
CA LYS A 318 8.45 -12.95 16.89
C LYS A 318 7.23 -13.60 16.23
N TYR A 319 6.55 -12.88 15.35
CA TYR A 319 5.43 -13.42 14.60
C TYR A 319 5.84 -14.58 13.69
N ALA A 320 6.91 -14.42 12.91
CA ALA A 320 7.44 -15.44 12.00
C ALA A 320 7.89 -16.71 12.72
N ALA A 321 8.39 -16.56 13.95
CA ALA A 321 8.72 -17.67 14.85
C ALA A 321 7.48 -18.31 15.54
N GLY A 322 6.27 -17.81 15.28
CA GLY A 322 5.02 -18.35 15.80
C GLY A 322 4.62 -17.90 17.19
N ALA A 323 5.33 -16.92 17.80
CA ALA A 323 5.07 -16.50 19.17
C ALA A 323 3.68 -15.88 19.38
N CYS A 324 3.08 -15.30 18.32
CA CYS A 324 1.77 -14.65 18.34
C CYS A 324 0.72 -15.41 17.50
N PHE A 325 1.04 -16.63 17.08
CA PHE A 325 0.19 -17.43 16.19
C PHE A 325 -0.23 -18.74 16.87
N PRO A 326 -1.49 -19.23 16.69
CA PRO A 326 -2.62 -18.56 16.05
C PRO A 326 -3.09 -17.37 16.90
N CYS A 327 -3.93 -16.51 16.32
CA CYS A 327 -4.51 -15.40 17.05
C CYS A 327 -5.36 -15.90 18.23
N PRO A 328 -4.99 -15.60 19.50
CA PRO A 328 -5.68 -16.16 20.66
C PRO A 328 -7.05 -15.52 20.91
N ASP A 329 -7.20 -14.24 20.55
CA ASP A 329 -8.41 -13.45 20.77
C ASP A 329 -8.80 -12.68 19.53
N GLY A 330 -10.09 -12.72 19.14
CA GLY A 330 -10.59 -12.02 17.97
C GLY A 330 -10.37 -10.50 17.94
N GLU A 331 -9.98 -9.89 19.08
CA GLU A 331 -9.62 -8.47 19.15
C GLU A 331 -8.18 -8.17 18.74
N LEU A 332 -7.31 -9.18 18.73
CA LEU A 332 -5.91 -9.05 18.33
C LEU A 332 -5.67 -9.40 16.86
N CYS A 333 -6.70 -9.85 16.16
CA CYS A 333 -6.64 -10.26 14.77
C CYS A 333 -7.30 -9.23 13.86
N SER A 334 -6.79 -9.12 12.66
CA SER A 334 -7.38 -8.30 11.60
C SER A 334 -7.30 -9.03 10.25
N ASN A 335 -7.94 -8.47 9.26
CA ASN A 335 -7.84 -8.90 7.86
C ASN A 335 -7.21 -7.77 7.06
N MET A 336 -6.06 -8.00 6.41
CA MET A 336 -5.44 -7.00 5.57
C MET A 336 -6.24 -6.77 4.29
N GLY A 337 -6.49 -5.52 3.94
CA GLY A 337 -7.10 -5.14 2.67
C GLY A 337 -8.58 -4.82 2.76
N TYR A 338 -9.35 -5.28 1.78
CA TYR A 338 -10.74 -4.82 1.58
C TYR A 338 -11.64 -4.99 2.79
N TYR A 339 -11.50 -6.09 3.52
CA TYR A 339 -12.34 -6.42 4.68
C TYR A 339 -11.77 -5.97 6.04
N ALA A 340 -10.75 -5.11 6.07
CA ALA A 340 -10.11 -4.65 7.30
C ALA A 340 -11.07 -3.93 8.27
N ASP A 341 -12.09 -3.26 7.75
CA ASP A 341 -13.11 -2.57 8.54
C ASP A 341 -14.14 -3.50 9.20
N LYS A 342 -14.19 -4.78 8.81
CA LYS A 342 -15.14 -5.78 9.32
C LYS A 342 -14.66 -6.47 10.60
N VAL A 343 -13.43 -6.25 11.01
CA VAL A 343 -12.80 -6.87 12.17
C VAL A 343 -12.28 -5.83 13.15
N LYS A 344 -12.08 -6.24 14.41
CA LYS A 344 -11.76 -5.31 15.51
C LYS A 344 -10.26 -5.03 15.68
N GLY A 345 -9.37 -5.85 15.12
CA GLY A 345 -7.93 -5.69 15.29
C GLY A 345 -7.44 -4.30 14.88
N ARG A 346 -6.58 -3.71 15.71
CA ARG A 346 -6.03 -2.36 15.53
C ARG A 346 -4.53 -2.35 15.85
N GLY A 347 -3.86 -1.25 15.45
CA GLY A 347 -2.42 -1.09 15.62
C GLY A 347 -1.62 -1.87 14.59
N VAL A 348 -0.38 -2.20 14.93
CA VAL A 348 0.55 -2.91 14.04
C VAL A 348 0.16 -4.39 13.94
N GLN A 349 -0.02 -4.86 12.71
CA GLN A 349 -0.42 -6.23 12.39
C GLN A 349 0.58 -6.87 11.42
N TYR A 350 0.94 -8.12 11.68
CA TYR A 350 1.85 -8.89 10.84
C TYR A 350 1.15 -10.06 10.17
N LEU A 351 1.60 -10.39 8.97
CA LEU A 351 1.19 -11.56 8.21
C LEU A 351 2.28 -12.01 7.26
N VAL A 352 2.18 -13.23 6.78
CA VAL A 352 3.00 -13.77 5.70
C VAL A 352 2.11 -14.04 4.50
N THR A 353 2.60 -13.70 3.31
CA THR A 353 1.90 -13.95 2.05
C THR A 353 2.60 -15.04 1.24
N ARG A 354 1.98 -15.47 0.16
CA ARG A 354 2.65 -16.21 -0.91
C ARG A 354 3.58 -15.26 -1.71
N ASP A 355 4.43 -15.82 -2.52
CA ASP A 355 5.37 -15.11 -3.41
C ASP A 355 4.74 -14.75 -4.77
N GLU A 356 3.69 -15.46 -5.17
CA GLU A 356 2.94 -15.25 -6.42
C GLU A 356 1.42 -15.29 -6.18
N GLU A 357 0.65 -14.90 -7.18
CA GLU A 357 -0.81 -14.90 -7.14
C GLU A 357 -1.39 -16.33 -7.15
N PRO A 358 -2.44 -16.60 -6.39
CA PRO A 358 -3.03 -15.74 -5.37
C PRO A 358 -2.10 -15.57 -4.16
N PHE A 359 -1.88 -14.32 -3.74
CA PHE A 359 -0.98 -14.02 -2.60
C PHE A 359 -1.57 -14.43 -1.26
N CYS A 360 -2.89 -14.46 -1.17
CA CYS A 360 -3.62 -14.85 0.02
C CYS A 360 -3.89 -16.36 0.04
N ALA A 361 -3.48 -17.00 1.14
CA ALA A 361 -3.82 -18.38 1.44
C ALA A 361 -3.82 -18.63 2.95
N HIS A 362 -4.22 -19.81 3.37
CA HIS A 362 -4.17 -20.21 4.77
C HIS A 362 -2.72 -20.24 5.27
N GLN A 363 -2.52 -19.73 6.49
CA GLN A 363 -1.23 -19.73 7.16
C GLN A 363 -1.15 -20.91 8.12
N TYR A 364 -0.02 -21.61 8.12
CA TYR A 364 0.25 -22.73 9.01
C TYR A 364 1.52 -22.48 9.80
N LEU A 365 1.48 -22.74 11.10
CA LEU A 365 2.68 -22.81 11.92
C LEU A 365 3.27 -24.21 11.84
N VAL A 366 4.47 -24.30 11.30
CA VAL A 366 5.27 -25.53 11.31
C VAL A 366 6.25 -25.44 12.47
N ARG A 367 6.32 -26.47 13.28
CA ARG A 367 7.29 -26.62 14.36
C ARG A 367 8.02 -27.94 14.21
N VAL A 368 9.33 -27.89 14.22
CA VAL A 368 10.23 -29.04 14.20
C VAL A 368 11.00 -29.07 15.51
N ASP A 369 10.79 -30.11 16.30
CA ASP A 369 11.48 -30.32 17.57
C ASP A 369 12.56 -31.39 17.37
N SER A 370 13.83 -31.03 17.62
CA SER A 370 14.93 -32.00 17.60
C SER A 370 14.94 -32.78 18.90
N THR A 371 15.15 -34.11 18.80
CA THR A 371 15.25 -34.97 19.99
C THR A 371 16.54 -34.71 20.78
N PRO A 372 16.48 -34.77 22.10
CA PRO A 372 17.70 -34.73 22.92
C PRO A 372 18.67 -35.85 22.55
N SER A 373 19.97 -35.57 22.52
CA SER A 373 21.04 -36.56 22.33
C SER A 373 21.97 -36.54 23.54
N VAL A 374 22.39 -37.71 23.97
CA VAL A 374 23.41 -37.88 25.04
C VAL A 374 24.83 -37.59 24.52
N LEU A 375 25.00 -37.56 23.20
CA LEU A 375 26.27 -37.21 22.57
C LEU A 375 26.29 -35.72 22.21
N PRO A 376 27.39 -35.01 22.45
CA PRO A 376 27.53 -33.59 22.03
C PRO A 376 27.78 -33.51 20.53
N VAL A 377 26.76 -33.85 19.71
CA VAL A 377 26.83 -33.79 18.26
C VAL A 377 26.30 -32.48 17.79
N VAL A 378 27.08 -31.74 17.05
CA VAL A 378 26.66 -30.56 16.31
C VAL A 378 26.39 -30.98 14.87
N SER A 379 25.19 -30.71 14.38
CA SER A 379 24.80 -30.95 12.95
C SER A 379 24.57 -29.65 12.25
N TYR A 380 24.98 -29.57 11.01
CA TYR A 380 24.73 -28.44 10.12
C TYR A 380 23.93 -28.94 8.93
N GLY A 381 22.96 -28.14 8.50
CA GLY A 381 22.17 -28.53 7.33
C GLY A 381 20.99 -27.65 7.08
N LYS A 382 20.18 -28.10 6.11
CA LYS A 382 18.96 -27.47 5.65
C LYS A 382 17.76 -28.37 5.99
N ILE A 383 16.77 -27.78 6.65
CA ILE A 383 15.50 -28.48 6.88
C ILE A 383 14.49 -27.96 5.87
N GLN A 384 13.86 -28.88 5.15
CA GLN A 384 12.78 -28.62 4.20
C GLN A 384 11.56 -29.45 4.60
N LEU A 385 10.38 -28.88 4.34
CA LEU A 385 9.09 -29.55 4.50
C LEU A 385 8.38 -29.57 3.16
N THR A 386 8.02 -30.73 2.67
CA THR A 386 7.17 -30.88 1.50
C THR A 386 5.76 -31.27 1.95
N LEU A 387 4.77 -30.50 1.51
CA LEU A 387 3.34 -30.81 1.67
C LEU A 387 2.86 -31.51 0.40
N ILE A 388 2.19 -32.62 0.57
CA ILE A 388 1.69 -33.45 -0.55
C ILE A 388 0.17 -33.59 -0.39
N SER A 389 -0.59 -33.25 -1.44
CA SER A 389 -2.04 -33.41 -1.48
C SER A 389 -2.47 -34.73 -2.11
N ASN A 390 -3.77 -35.05 -2.03
CA ASN A 390 -4.36 -36.22 -2.67
C ASN A 390 -4.23 -36.26 -4.20
N ASP A 391 -4.04 -35.08 -4.82
CA ASP A 391 -3.96 -34.92 -6.28
C ASP A 391 -2.51 -34.83 -6.79
N ASP A 392 -1.55 -35.38 -6.02
CA ASP A 392 -0.12 -35.38 -6.31
C ASP A 392 0.49 -33.97 -6.44
N LEU A 393 -0.25 -32.93 -6.04
CA LEU A 393 0.30 -31.58 -5.90
C LEU A 393 1.23 -31.55 -4.68
N ASN A 394 2.41 -31.00 -4.89
CA ASN A 394 3.36 -30.82 -3.80
C ASN A 394 3.95 -29.41 -3.79
N GLU A 395 4.31 -28.93 -2.61
CA GLU A 395 4.99 -27.67 -2.41
C GLU A 395 6.01 -27.81 -1.28
N THR A 396 7.24 -27.38 -1.52
CA THR A 396 8.36 -27.52 -0.58
C THR A 396 8.73 -26.18 0.02
N PHE A 397 8.83 -26.15 1.34
CA PHE A 397 9.21 -24.98 2.13
C PHE A 397 10.55 -25.21 2.81
N VAL A 398 11.47 -24.26 2.67
CA VAL A 398 12.71 -24.25 3.44
C VAL A 398 12.42 -23.66 4.80
N LEU A 399 12.70 -24.39 5.87
CA LEU A 399 12.44 -23.96 7.26
C LEU A 399 13.63 -23.22 7.85
N THR A 400 14.85 -23.65 7.54
CA THR A 400 16.11 -23.01 7.98
C THR A 400 16.36 -21.68 7.25
N MET A 401 17.16 -20.80 7.88
CA MET A 401 17.55 -19.50 7.30
C MET A 401 18.72 -19.62 6.32
N LYS A 402 19.55 -20.66 6.49
CA LYS A 402 20.76 -20.94 5.71
C LYS A 402 20.78 -22.40 5.30
N ASP A 403 21.54 -22.71 4.26
CA ASP A 403 21.74 -24.10 3.79
C ASP A 403 22.63 -24.92 4.73
N ASP A 404 23.47 -24.26 5.53
CA ASP A 404 24.38 -24.82 6.51
C ASP A 404 24.09 -24.31 7.94
N GLU A 405 22.82 -24.22 8.29
CA GLU A 405 22.42 -23.75 9.62
C GLU A 405 22.77 -24.77 10.71
N GLU A 406 23.25 -24.28 11.87
CA GLU A 406 23.51 -25.11 13.03
C GLU A 406 22.20 -25.65 13.59
N LEU A 407 22.01 -26.96 13.53
CA LEU A 407 20.85 -27.66 14.06
C LEU A 407 21.15 -28.12 15.49
N LYS A 408 20.74 -27.29 16.46
CA LYS A 408 20.99 -27.54 17.90
C LYS A 408 20.14 -28.68 18.40
N VAL A 409 20.79 -29.59 19.12
CA VAL A 409 20.13 -30.70 19.80
C VAL A 409 19.19 -30.18 20.89
N GLY A 410 17.96 -30.69 20.92
CA GLY A 410 16.93 -30.28 21.87
C GLY A 410 16.32 -28.91 21.58
N ALA A 411 16.63 -28.28 20.45
CA ALA A 411 16.05 -27.02 20.06
C ALA A 411 14.79 -27.22 19.17
N SER A 412 13.94 -26.22 19.17
CA SER A 412 12.76 -26.15 18.30
C SER A 412 12.97 -25.10 17.22
N LEU A 413 12.66 -25.43 15.98
CA LEU A 413 12.57 -24.51 14.85
C LEU A 413 11.09 -24.32 14.53
N SER A 414 10.64 -23.06 14.46
CA SER A 414 9.27 -22.74 14.10
C SER A 414 9.23 -21.77 12.91
N LYS A 415 8.32 -21.98 11.98
CA LYS A 415 8.13 -21.11 10.82
C LYS A 415 6.67 -21.08 10.36
N ILE A 416 6.19 -19.90 10.01
CA ILE A 416 4.88 -19.75 9.37
C ILE A 416 5.05 -19.93 7.85
N ILE A 417 4.27 -20.85 7.27
CA ILE A 417 4.22 -21.13 5.84
C ILE A 417 2.83 -20.80 5.28
N VAL A 418 2.75 -20.53 3.99
CA VAL A 418 1.51 -20.19 3.28
C VAL A 418 1.45 -21.03 1.99
N PRO A 419 0.93 -22.25 2.06
CA PRO A 419 0.82 -23.12 0.89
C PRO A 419 -0.18 -22.60 -0.14
N HIS A 420 -0.05 -23.09 -1.37
CA HIS A 420 -1.00 -22.80 -2.44
C HIS A 420 -2.42 -23.22 -2.02
N PRO A 421 -3.47 -22.42 -2.33
CA PRO A 421 -4.86 -22.77 -1.97
C PRO A 421 -5.34 -24.14 -2.46
N ALA A 422 -4.78 -24.65 -3.54
CA ALA A 422 -5.08 -26.00 -4.03
C ALA A 422 -4.59 -27.11 -3.08
N LEU A 423 -3.66 -26.83 -2.17
CA LEU A 423 -3.17 -27.74 -1.13
C LEU A 423 -4.01 -27.66 0.15
N GLN A 424 -5.34 -27.61 0.05
CA GLN A 424 -6.24 -27.43 1.20
C GLN A 424 -6.31 -28.67 2.12
N SER A 425 -5.97 -29.85 1.62
CA SER A 425 -5.89 -31.09 2.41
C SER A 425 -4.60 -31.82 2.12
N PHE A 426 -3.78 -32.02 3.16
CA PHE A 426 -2.53 -32.78 3.03
C PHE A 426 -2.79 -34.25 3.35
N THR A 427 -2.18 -35.15 2.56
CA THR A 427 -2.15 -36.59 2.83
C THR A 427 -0.82 -37.05 3.38
N ALA A 428 0.26 -36.35 3.07
CA ALA A 428 1.58 -36.67 3.56
C ALA A 428 2.43 -35.42 3.83
N LEU A 429 3.40 -35.58 4.72
CA LEU A 429 4.47 -34.63 5.02
C LEU A 429 5.80 -35.34 4.84
N GLU A 430 6.74 -34.77 4.09
CA GLU A 430 8.11 -35.25 3.89
C GLU A 430 9.16 -34.20 4.30
#